data_a7c7ac1aecedc96572da01d40865e0c6
#
_entry.id   a7c7ac1aecedc96572da01d40865e0c6
#
_cell.length_a   1.000
_cell.length_b   1.000
_cell.length_c   1.000
_cell.angle_alpha   90.00
_cell.angle_beta   90.00
_cell.angle_gamma   90.00
#
_symmetry.space_group_name_H-M   'P 1'
#
loop_
_entity.id
_entity.type
_entity.pdbx_description
1 polymer ?
#
loop_
_entity_poly.entity_id
_entity_poly.type
_entity_poly.pdbx_seq_one_letter_code
_entity_poly.pdbx_strand_id
1 'polypeptide(L)'
;AIDYAWEYLVDVLKLNPADLYVTVFEGSPSEGIARDDEAAQYWLKHLPADHIIDGNKHDNFWEMGETGPCGPCSEIHVDSRSAEEKAKTPGRELVNKDNPQVIEIWNIVFMQFQRKSDGSLEPLSMNVIDTGMGFERLVRMLQGKNSNYDTDIFQPTIKEIERLSGKKYGFTTPSGENGEARNEQEKIDKI
;
A
#
# COMPACT_ATOMS: atom_id res chain seq x y z
N ALA A 1 -14.68 -2.38 9.87
CA ALA A 1 -13.40 -2.80 9.28
C ALA A 1 -12.31 -1.78 9.65
N ILE A 2 -12.49 -0.50 9.33
CA ILE A 2 -11.48 0.57 9.60
C ILE A 2 -11.04 0.57 11.07
N ASP A 3 -11.97 0.57 12.02
CA ASP A 3 -11.63 0.58 13.45
C ASP A 3 -10.80 -0.66 13.85
N TYR A 4 -11.10 -1.85 13.30
CA TYR A 4 -10.33 -3.07 13.55
C TYR A 4 -8.93 -3.03 12.90
N ALA A 5 -8.83 -2.45 11.70
CA ALA A 5 -7.54 -2.28 11.05
C ALA A 5 -6.65 -1.33 11.86
N TRP A 6 -7.21 -0.23 12.34
CA TRP A 6 -6.51 0.72 13.21
C TRP A 6 -6.04 0.06 14.51
N GLU A 7 -6.96 -0.59 15.23
CA GLU A 7 -6.63 -1.31 16.47
C GLU A 7 -5.47 -2.31 16.24
N TYR A 8 -5.57 -3.09 15.15
CA TYR A 8 -4.54 -4.08 14.85
C TYR A 8 -3.18 -3.43 14.57
N LEU A 9 -3.13 -2.42 13.70
CA LEU A 9 -1.88 -1.79 13.30
C LEU A 9 -1.25 -0.97 14.45
N VAL A 10 -2.06 -0.21 15.18
CA VAL A 10 -1.57 0.75 16.17
C VAL A 10 -1.52 0.15 17.56
N ASP A 11 -2.60 -0.51 18.01
CA ASP A 11 -2.69 -0.98 19.38
C ASP A 11 -2.03 -2.35 19.56
N VAL A 12 -2.06 -3.22 18.56
CA VAL A 12 -1.44 -4.56 18.61
C VAL A 12 -0.02 -4.53 18.07
N LEU A 13 0.17 -4.09 16.83
CA LEU A 13 1.47 -4.10 16.15
C LEU A 13 2.36 -2.91 16.49
N LYS A 14 1.82 -1.89 17.15
CA LYS A 14 2.57 -0.71 17.64
C LYS A 14 3.23 0.12 16.53
N LEU A 15 2.63 0.15 15.33
CA LEU A 15 3.04 1.10 14.32
C LEU A 15 2.76 2.54 14.81
N ASN A 16 3.64 3.46 14.48
CA ASN A 16 3.48 4.85 14.87
C ASN A 16 2.38 5.53 14.03
N PRO A 17 1.29 6.04 14.63
CA PRO A 17 0.22 6.72 13.91
C PRO A 17 0.68 7.89 13.03
N ALA A 18 1.74 8.59 13.43
CA ALA A 18 2.29 9.72 12.68
C ALA A 18 2.92 9.31 11.33
N ASP A 19 3.19 8.03 11.14
CA ASP A 19 3.78 7.46 9.93
C ASP A 19 2.73 6.80 9.01
N LEU A 20 1.46 6.79 9.44
CA LEU A 20 0.36 6.18 8.69
C LEU A 20 -0.37 7.22 7.85
N TYR A 21 -0.59 6.90 6.60
CA TYR A 21 -1.43 7.63 5.66
C TYR A 21 -2.48 6.69 5.10
N VAL A 22 -3.65 7.23 4.76
CA VAL A 22 -4.70 6.43 4.14
C VAL A 22 -5.24 7.13 2.91
N THR A 23 -5.68 6.32 1.96
CA THR A 23 -6.37 6.84 0.79
C THR A 23 -7.86 6.55 0.89
N VAL A 24 -8.68 7.38 0.29
CA VAL A 24 -10.11 7.16 0.08
C VAL A 24 -10.47 7.48 -1.36
N PHE A 25 -11.45 6.78 -1.90
CA PHE A 25 -11.86 6.97 -3.29
C PHE A 25 -12.41 8.38 -3.52
N GLU A 26 -11.83 9.11 -4.50
CA GLU A 26 -12.23 10.49 -4.84
C GLU A 26 -13.56 10.59 -5.61
N GLY A 27 -14.09 9.43 -6.06
CA GLY A 27 -15.27 9.36 -6.92
C GLY A 27 -14.94 9.20 -8.40
N SER A 28 -15.97 8.87 -9.18
CA SER A 28 -15.91 8.80 -10.65
C SER A 28 -17.16 9.45 -11.24
N PRO A 29 -17.13 10.75 -11.54
CA PRO A 29 -18.28 11.46 -12.11
C PRO A 29 -18.76 10.85 -13.44
N SER A 30 -17.85 10.30 -14.23
CA SER A 30 -18.18 9.64 -15.51
C SER A 30 -19.01 8.36 -15.34
N GLU A 31 -18.93 7.71 -14.18
CA GLU A 31 -19.70 6.52 -13.83
C GLU A 31 -20.81 6.82 -12.82
N GLY A 32 -20.98 8.08 -12.43
CA GLY A 32 -21.96 8.49 -11.45
C GLY A 32 -21.68 8.03 -10.02
N ILE A 33 -20.40 7.74 -9.70
CA ILE A 33 -20.00 7.28 -8.37
C ILE A 33 -19.45 8.48 -7.59
N ALA A 34 -20.02 8.70 -6.41
CA ALA A 34 -19.58 9.76 -5.51
C ALA A 34 -18.25 9.40 -4.80
N ARG A 35 -17.60 10.41 -4.23
CA ARG A 35 -16.48 10.23 -3.31
C ARG A 35 -16.92 9.38 -2.10
N ASP A 36 -16.01 8.56 -1.57
CA ASP A 36 -16.26 7.76 -0.39
C ASP A 36 -16.08 8.60 0.91
N ASP A 37 -17.06 9.46 1.16
CA ASP A 37 -17.08 10.31 2.35
C ASP A 37 -17.29 9.49 3.63
N GLU A 38 -17.93 8.32 3.54
CA GLU A 38 -18.14 7.43 4.69
C GLU A 38 -16.81 6.90 5.21
N ALA A 39 -15.96 6.35 4.34
CA ALA A 39 -14.62 5.91 4.71
C ALA A 39 -13.79 7.07 5.29
N ALA A 40 -13.83 8.25 4.67
CA ALA A 40 -13.13 9.42 5.17
C ALA A 40 -13.59 9.81 6.59
N GLN A 41 -14.88 9.76 6.90
CA GLN A 41 -15.42 10.04 8.24
C GLN A 41 -14.99 9.00 9.27
N TYR A 42 -14.87 7.72 8.88
CA TYR A 42 -14.34 6.71 9.78
C TYR A 42 -12.85 6.94 10.07
N TRP A 43 -12.04 7.28 9.07
CA TRP A 43 -10.62 7.56 9.26
C TRP A 43 -10.35 8.82 10.09
N LEU A 44 -11.20 9.86 9.98
CA LEU A 44 -11.09 11.08 10.80
C LEU A 44 -11.24 10.86 12.31
N LYS A 45 -11.71 9.69 12.74
CA LYS A 45 -11.71 9.29 14.16
C LYS A 45 -10.32 8.91 14.66
N HIS A 46 -9.43 8.58 13.77
CA HIS A 46 -8.12 7.99 14.06
C HIS A 46 -6.96 8.85 13.58
N LEU A 47 -7.12 9.51 12.44
CA LEU A 47 -6.06 10.27 11.77
C LEU A 47 -6.47 11.72 11.56
N PRO A 48 -5.50 12.66 11.58
CA PRO A 48 -5.77 14.03 11.16
C PRO A 48 -6.08 14.09 9.66
N ALA A 49 -6.80 15.13 9.22
CA ALA A 49 -7.31 15.24 7.86
C ALA A 49 -6.19 15.28 6.78
N ASP A 50 -5.01 15.76 7.12
CA ASP A 50 -3.85 15.80 6.23
C ASP A 50 -3.18 14.43 6.01
N HIS A 51 -3.57 13.40 6.79
CA HIS A 51 -3.17 12.02 6.57
C HIS A 51 -4.19 11.21 5.75
N ILE A 52 -5.33 11.82 5.37
CA ILE A 52 -6.36 11.21 4.53
C ILE A 52 -6.27 11.84 3.14
N ILE A 53 -6.03 11.02 2.13
CA ILE A 53 -5.71 11.46 0.78
C ILE A 53 -6.77 10.92 -0.18
N ASP A 54 -7.26 11.77 -1.07
CA ASP A 54 -8.14 11.35 -2.14
C ASP A 54 -7.33 10.58 -3.19
N GLY A 55 -7.78 9.37 -3.51
CA GLY A 55 -7.19 8.51 -4.52
C GLY A 55 -8.12 8.29 -5.70
N ASN A 56 -7.51 8.19 -6.88
CA ASN A 56 -8.22 8.03 -8.13
C ASN A 56 -8.82 6.62 -8.29
N LYS A 57 -9.55 6.40 -9.38
CA LYS A 57 -10.18 5.10 -9.65
C LYS A 57 -9.18 3.95 -9.78
N HIS A 58 -8.01 4.21 -10.34
CA HIS A 58 -6.98 3.18 -10.53
C HIS A 58 -6.51 2.61 -9.18
N ASP A 59 -6.33 3.48 -8.19
CA ASP A 59 -5.78 3.10 -6.89
C ASP A 59 -6.88 2.74 -5.86
N ASN A 60 -8.03 3.44 -5.92
CA ASN A 60 -9.04 3.38 -4.87
C ASN A 60 -10.43 2.87 -5.31
N PHE A 61 -10.52 2.20 -6.47
CA PHE A 61 -11.73 1.48 -6.85
C PHE A 61 -11.37 0.06 -7.30
N TRP A 62 -11.59 -0.90 -6.44
CA TRP A 62 -11.23 -2.28 -6.71
C TRP A 62 -12.30 -2.98 -7.56
N GLU A 63 -11.86 -3.73 -8.56
CA GLU A 63 -12.69 -4.54 -9.43
C GLU A 63 -12.15 -5.96 -9.50
N MET A 64 -12.99 -6.95 -9.33
CA MET A 64 -12.61 -8.38 -9.38
C MET A 64 -12.04 -8.77 -10.76
N GLY A 65 -12.49 -8.09 -11.81
CA GLY A 65 -12.10 -8.28 -13.21
C GLY A 65 -12.99 -7.48 -14.13
N GLU A 66 -13.12 -7.90 -15.39
CA GLU A 66 -14.01 -7.25 -16.35
C GLU A 66 -15.48 -7.26 -15.91
N THR A 67 -15.88 -8.29 -15.16
CA THR A 67 -17.19 -8.43 -14.52
C THR A 67 -17.03 -8.96 -13.11
N GLY A 68 -17.96 -8.64 -12.24
CA GLY A 68 -17.93 -9.15 -10.86
C GLY A 68 -18.17 -8.07 -9.83
N PRO A 69 -18.08 -8.43 -8.54
CA PRO A 69 -18.19 -7.48 -7.45
C PRO A 69 -17.09 -6.43 -7.54
N CYS A 70 -17.44 -5.20 -7.19
CA CYS A 70 -16.51 -4.08 -7.18
C CYS A 70 -16.99 -2.98 -6.22
N GLY A 71 -16.10 -2.04 -5.93
CA GLY A 71 -16.43 -0.91 -5.07
C GLY A 71 -15.23 -0.07 -4.70
N PRO A 72 -15.46 1.06 -4.04
CA PRO A 72 -14.39 1.88 -3.52
C PRO A 72 -13.55 1.11 -2.51
N CYS A 73 -12.29 1.49 -2.40
CA CYS A 73 -11.40 0.92 -1.41
C CYS A 73 -10.56 2.00 -0.73
N SER A 74 -9.99 1.63 0.41
CA SER A 74 -9.13 2.47 1.21
C SER A 74 -7.83 1.73 1.48
N GLU A 75 -6.73 2.31 1.04
CA GLU A 75 -5.40 1.78 1.28
C GLU A 75 -4.79 2.38 2.54
N ILE A 76 -4.00 1.61 3.24
CA ILE A 76 -3.21 2.06 4.39
C ILE A 76 -1.73 2.00 3.98
N HIS A 77 -1.06 3.13 4.07
CA HIS A 77 0.33 3.33 3.73
C HIS A 77 1.17 3.62 4.97
N VAL A 78 2.41 3.17 4.95
CA VAL A 78 3.41 3.49 6.00
C VAL A 78 4.56 4.26 5.37
N ASP A 79 4.90 5.39 5.97
CA ASP A 79 6.13 6.13 5.67
C ASP A 79 7.25 5.66 6.60
N SER A 80 8.16 4.86 6.06
CA SER A 80 9.30 4.30 6.80
C SER A 80 10.59 5.14 6.71
N ARG A 81 10.51 6.32 6.10
CA ARG A 81 11.66 7.21 5.93
C ARG A 81 12.15 7.78 7.27
N SER A 82 13.36 8.30 7.26
CA SER A 82 13.94 9.02 8.39
C SER A 82 13.15 10.31 8.71
N ALA A 83 13.25 10.78 9.95
CA ALA A 83 12.63 12.04 10.37
C ALA A 83 13.11 13.25 9.54
N GLU A 84 14.38 13.22 9.10
CA GLU A 84 14.95 14.29 8.27
C GLU A 84 14.33 14.31 6.86
N GLU A 85 14.08 13.15 6.27
CA GLU A 85 13.42 13.03 4.96
C GLU A 85 11.95 13.44 5.03
N LYS A 86 11.24 13.03 6.10
CA LYS A 86 9.85 13.44 6.36
C LYS A 86 9.72 14.94 6.54
N ALA A 87 10.69 15.59 7.19
CA ALA A 87 10.71 17.03 7.36
C ALA A 87 10.92 17.80 6.05
N LYS A 88 11.63 17.21 5.08
CA LYS A 88 11.85 17.82 3.76
C LYS A 88 10.65 17.67 2.83
N THR A 89 10.04 16.50 2.85
CA THR A 89 8.91 16.16 1.98
C THR A 89 7.88 15.40 2.81
N PRO A 90 6.69 15.96 3.05
CA PRO A 90 5.62 15.27 3.75
C PRO A 90 5.26 13.94 3.10
N GLY A 91 5.01 12.89 3.90
CA GLY A 91 4.70 11.56 3.39
C GLY A 91 3.47 11.53 2.47
N ARG A 92 2.47 12.38 2.75
CA ARG A 92 1.28 12.52 1.91
C ARG A 92 1.57 12.81 0.42
N GLU A 93 2.66 13.49 0.13
CA GLU A 93 3.06 13.82 -1.25
C GLU A 93 3.65 12.62 -2.00
N LEU A 94 4.00 11.56 -1.27
CA LEU A 94 4.67 10.37 -1.79
C LEU A 94 3.76 9.13 -1.80
N VAL A 95 2.55 9.22 -1.26
CA VAL A 95 1.54 8.16 -1.35
C VAL A 95 1.20 7.93 -2.82
N ASN A 96 1.25 6.67 -3.27
CA ASN A 96 1.03 6.26 -4.67
C ASN A 96 1.91 7.00 -5.70
N LYS A 97 3.18 7.29 -5.31
CA LYS A 97 4.20 7.93 -6.17
C LYS A 97 5.46 7.06 -6.34
N ASP A 98 5.31 5.74 -6.29
CA ASP A 98 6.40 4.76 -6.46
C ASP A 98 7.58 4.97 -5.50
N ASN A 99 7.34 5.59 -4.34
CA ASN A 99 8.38 5.74 -3.33
C ASN A 99 8.56 4.43 -2.56
N PRO A 100 9.77 3.81 -2.57
CA PRO A 100 9.99 2.50 -1.96
C PRO A 100 9.89 2.49 -0.42
N GLN A 101 9.81 3.65 0.21
CA GLN A 101 9.71 3.79 1.66
C GLN A 101 8.36 4.36 2.12
N VAL A 102 7.48 4.76 1.20
CA VAL A 102 6.08 5.15 1.48
C VAL A 102 5.18 4.16 0.75
N ILE A 103 4.88 3.06 1.40
CA ILE A 103 4.27 1.90 0.76
C ILE A 103 2.91 1.54 1.33
N GLU A 104 2.02 1.11 0.46
CA GLU A 104 0.79 0.45 0.83
C GLU A 104 1.10 -0.87 1.55
N ILE A 105 0.50 -1.08 2.72
CA ILE A 105 0.59 -2.32 3.48
C ILE A 105 -0.74 -3.08 3.54
N TRP A 106 -1.86 -2.39 3.39
CA TRP A 106 -3.19 -2.99 3.52
C TRP A 106 -4.21 -2.25 2.67
N ASN A 107 -5.10 -2.99 1.99
CA ASN A 107 -6.23 -2.45 1.26
C ASN A 107 -7.55 -3.00 1.84
N ILE A 108 -8.51 -2.12 2.11
CA ILE A 108 -9.85 -2.45 2.60
C ILE A 108 -10.85 -2.10 1.50
N VAL A 109 -11.51 -3.11 0.95
CA VAL A 109 -12.45 -2.97 -0.17
C VAL A 109 -13.88 -2.95 0.33
N PHE A 110 -14.63 -1.92 -0.02
CA PHE A 110 -16.05 -1.76 0.31
C PHE A 110 -16.90 -2.11 -0.92
N MET A 111 -17.12 -3.40 -1.17
CA MET A 111 -17.89 -3.87 -2.32
C MET A 111 -19.34 -3.42 -2.20
N GLN A 112 -19.78 -2.59 -3.15
CA GLN A 112 -21.12 -2.01 -3.20
C GLN A 112 -21.82 -2.28 -4.51
N PHE A 113 -21.06 -2.68 -5.55
CA PHE A 113 -21.57 -2.81 -6.92
C PHE A 113 -21.18 -4.14 -7.53
N GLN A 114 -21.96 -4.51 -8.57
CA GLN A 114 -21.67 -5.56 -9.52
C GLN A 114 -21.38 -4.93 -10.88
N ARG A 115 -20.17 -5.15 -11.44
CA ARG A 115 -19.84 -4.78 -12.82
C ARG A 115 -20.46 -5.80 -13.76
N LYS A 116 -21.22 -5.35 -14.75
CA LYS A 116 -21.84 -6.17 -15.80
C LYS A 116 -20.97 -6.23 -17.05
N SER A 117 -21.25 -7.19 -17.93
CA SER A 117 -20.55 -7.36 -19.21
C SER A 117 -20.71 -6.20 -20.18
N ASP A 118 -21.73 -5.37 -20.03
CA ASP A 118 -21.94 -4.14 -20.81
C ASP A 118 -21.22 -2.92 -20.19
N GLY A 119 -20.47 -3.13 -19.09
CA GLY A 119 -19.76 -2.09 -18.36
C GLY A 119 -20.61 -1.34 -17.32
N SER A 120 -21.92 -1.59 -17.24
CA SER A 120 -22.77 -0.94 -16.24
C SER A 120 -22.51 -1.46 -14.83
N LEU A 121 -22.86 -0.62 -13.85
CA LEU A 121 -22.78 -0.95 -12.43
C LEU A 121 -24.20 -1.13 -11.85
N GLU A 122 -24.42 -2.24 -11.18
CA GLU A 122 -25.63 -2.47 -10.39
C GLU A 122 -25.26 -2.49 -8.89
N PRO A 123 -26.04 -1.83 -8.02
CA PRO A 123 -25.85 -1.98 -6.59
C PRO A 123 -25.98 -3.44 -6.15
N LEU A 124 -25.10 -3.88 -5.25
CA LEU A 124 -25.27 -5.16 -4.59
C LEU A 124 -26.47 -5.13 -3.63
N SER A 125 -27.11 -6.26 -3.45
CA SER A 125 -28.21 -6.40 -2.48
C SER A 125 -27.74 -6.22 -1.02
N MET A 126 -26.46 -6.38 -0.77
CA MET A 126 -25.81 -6.22 0.53
C MET A 126 -24.37 -5.76 0.31
N ASN A 127 -23.95 -4.75 1.07
CA ASN A 127 -22.56 -4.33 1.07
C ASN A 127 -21.68 -5.36 1.75
N VAL A 128 -20.53 -5.65 1.14
CA VAL A 128 -19.57 -6.64 1.61
C VAL A 128 -18.21 -5.99 1.74
N ILE A 129 -17.45 -6.37 2.75
CA ILE A 129 -16.08 -5.92 2.93
C ILE A 129 -15.15 -7.08 2.60
N ASP A 130 -14.19 -6.83 1.73
CA ASP A 130 -13.05 -7.69 1.49
C ASP A 130 -11.76 -6.95 1.84
N THR A 131 -10.67 -7.67 2.06
CA THR A 131 -9.43 -7.01 2.44
C THR A 131 -8.21 -7.83 2.02
N GLY A 132 -7.16 -7.13 1.59
CA GLY A 132 -5.87 -7.70 1.27
C GLY A 132 -4.75 -6.97 1.96
N MET A 133 -3.93 -7.71 2.73
CA MET A 133 -2.76 -7.18 3.42
C MET A 133 -1.48 -7.74 2.81
N GLY A 134 -0.53 -6.88 2.51
CA GLY A 134 0.80 -7.29 2.06
C GLY A 134 1.61 -7.87 3.22
N PHE A 135 1.61 -9.20 3.36
CA PHE A 135 2.31 -9.88 4.46
C PHE A 135 3.80 -9.48 4.53
N GLU A 136 4.50 -9.55 3.42
CA GLU A 136 5.93 -9.22 3.34
C GLU A 136 6.18 -7.72 3.60
N ARG A 137 5.28 -6.86 3.11
CA ARG A 137 5.36 -5.41 3.35
C ARG A 137 5.18 -5.09 4.83
N LEU A 138 4.21 -5.72 5.48
CA LEU A 138 3.97 -5.54 6.90
C LEU A 138 5.15 -6.04 7.75
N VAL A 139 5.66 -7.25 7.46
CA VAL A 139 6.83 -7.82 8.16
C VAL A 139 8.05 -6.92 8.00
N ARG A 140 8.27 -6.38 6.80
CA ARG A 140 9.31 -5.40 6.53
C ARG A 140 9.22 -4.20 7.47
N MET A 141 8.03 -3.62 7.65
CA MET A 141 7.81 -2.48 8.55
C MET A 141 8.10 -2.87 10.00
N LEU A 142 7.61 -4.01 10.46
CA LEU A 142 7.80 -4.49 11.83
C LEU A 142 9.27 -4.82 12.15
N GLN A 143 10.03 -5.28 11.17
CA GLN A 143 11.45 -5.58 11.31
C GLN A 143 12.36 -4.38 11.03
N GLY A 144 11.82 -3.22 10.67
CA GLY A 144 12.59 -2.02 10.36
C GLY A 144 13.54 -2.21 9.18
N LYS A 145 13.12 -2.96 8.14
CA LYS A 145 13.92 -3.26 6.95
C LYS A 145 13.59 -2.32 5.80
N ASN A 146 14.56 -2.08 4.91
CA ASN A 146 14.40 -1.24 3.73
C ASN A 146 13.92 -2.02 2.50
N SER A 147 13.99 -3.34 2.54
CA SER A 147 13.49 -4.23 1.48
C SER A 147 12.74 -5.41 2.09
N ASN A 148 11.72 -5.93 1.38
CA ASN A 148 11.05 -7.17 1.76
C ASN A 148 12.05 -8.34 1.82
N TYR A 149 13.02 -8.34 0.92
CA TYR A 149 14.06 -9.37 0.81
C TYR A 149 15.05 -9.39 1.99
N ASP A 150 15.15 -8.29 2.76
CA ASP A 150 16.00 -8.19 3.94
C ASP A 150 15.34 -8.79 5.20
N THR A 151 14.09 -9.21 5.08
CA THR A 151 13.34 -9.83 6.19
C THR A 151 13.75 -11.28 6.40
N ASP A 152 13.47 -11.79 7.58
CA ASP A 152 13.73 -13.21 7.94
C ASP A 152 12.95 -14.20 7.07
N ILE A 153 11.90 -13.77 6.41
CA ILE A 153 11.12 -14.59 5.45
C ILE A 153 11.98 -15.02 4.26
N PHE A 154 12.76 -14.10 3.70
CA PHE A 154 13.53 -14.34 2.47
C PHE A 154 15.00 -14.66 2.71
N GLN A 155 15.58 -14.20 3.82
CA GLN A 155 17.01 -14.37 4.10
C GLN A 155 17.52 -15.82 4.08
N PRO A 156 16.79 -16.85 4.55
CA PRO A 156 17.23 -18.22 4.41
C PRO A 156 17.37 -18.68 2.96
N THR A 157 16.41 -18.32 2.11
CA THR A 157 16.43 -18.63 0.67
C THR A 157 17.56 -17.88 -0.05
N ILE A 158 17.73 -16.60 0.27
CA ILE A 158 18.84 -15.78 -0.30
C ILE A 158 20.19 -16.35 0.05
N LYS A 159 20.41 -16.75 1.30
CA LYS A 159 21.66 -17.39 1.72
C LYS A 159 21.95 -18.70 0.98
N GLU A 160 20.93 -19.50 0.71
CA GLU A 160 21.09 -20.71 -0.08
C GLU A 160 21.40 -20.40 -1.56
N ILE A 161 20.78 -19.37 -2.13
CA ILE A 161 21.13 -18.89 -3.47
C ILE A 161 22.58 -18.39 -3.52
N GLU A 162 23.03 -17.63 -2.52
CA GLU A 162 24.43 -17.22 -2.40
C GLU A 162 25.39 -18.42 -2.37
N ARG A 163 25.05 -19.42 -1.55
CA ARG A 163 25.86 -20.65 -1.45
C ARG A 163 25.98 -21.40 -2.76
N LEU A 164 24.87 -21.53 -3.51
CA LEU A 164 24.82 -22.26 -4.77
C LEU A 164 25.45 -21.49 -5.93
N SER A 165 25.23 -20.18 -5.99
CA SER A 165 25.70 -19.33 -7.09
C SER A 165 27.13 -18.81 -6.91
N GLY A 166 27.63 -18.80 -5.69
CA GLY A 166 28.91 -18.14 -5.34
C GLY A 166 28.85 -16.61 -5.37
N LYS A 167 27.64 -16.03 -5.60
CA LYS A 167 27.42 -14.58 -5.59
C LYS A 167 26.93 -14.13 -4.23
N LYS A 168 27.05 -12.84 -3.95
CA LYS A 168 26.54 -12.23 -2.72
C LYS A 168 25.37 -11.33 -3.02
N TYR A 169 24.30 -11.46 -2.23
CA TYR A 169 23.21 -10.49 -2.17
C TYR A 169 23.72 -9.26 -1.40
N GLY A 170 23.57 -8.08 -1.96
CA GLY A 170 23.87 -6.83 -1.29
C GLY A 170 22.81 -5.82 -1.64
N PHE A 171 22.22 -5.20 -0.63
CA PHE A 171 21.31 -4.08 -0.84
C PHE A 171 22.16 -2.84 -1.21
N THR A 172 22.43 -2.68 -2.50
CA THR A 172 22.95 -1.42 -3.02
C THR A 172 21.78 -0.60 -3.54
N THR A 173 21.58 0.59 -2.97
CA THR A 173 20.66 1.56 -3.57
C THR A 173 21.14 1.86 -4.99
N PRO A 174 20.33 1.65 -6.04
CA PRO A 174 20.73 1.97 -7.39
C PRO A 174 21.15 3.43 -7.47
N SER A 175 22.36 3.67 -7.92
CA SER A 175 22.97 5.01 -7.96
C SER A 175 22.74 5.75 -9.29
N GLY A 176 21.88 5.22 -10.18
CA GLY A 176 21.50 5.84 -11.46
C GLY A 176 20.42 6.93 -11.32
N GLU A 177 20.46 7.95 -12.17
CA GLU A 177 19.49 9.07 -12.15
C GLU A 177 18.02 8.62 -12.30
N ASN A 178 17.77 7.45 -12.90
CA ASN A 178 16.44 6.85 -13.07
C ASN A 178 16.25 5.54 -12.29
N GLY A 179 17.04 5.30 -11.25
CA GLY A 179 17.00 4.04 -10.53
C GLY A 179 17.56 2.83 -11.34
N GLU A 180 18.30 3.07 -12.41
CA GLU A 180 18.95 2.03 -13.20
C GLU A 180 20.22 1.53 -12.53
N ALA A 181 20.47 0.22 -12.63
CA ALA A 181 21.68 -0.38 -12.12
C ALA A 181 22.91 0.07 -12.94
N ARG A 182 23.96 0.59 -12.27
CA ARG A 182 25.19 1.05 -12.91
C ARG A 182 26.22 -0.03 -13.16
N ASN A 183 26.10 -1.16 -12.46
CA ASN A 183 27.06 -2.26 -12.56
C ASN A 183 26.35 -3.61 -12.36
N GLU A 184 27.10 -4.70 -12.61
CA GLU A 184 26.54 -6.06 -12.50
C GLU A 184 26.07 -6.41 -11.08
N GLN A 185 26.69 -5.86 -10.04
CA GLN A 185 26.27 -6.10 -8.67
C GLN A 185 24.91 -5.43 -8.39
N GLU A 186 24.72 -4.18 -8.82
CA GLU A 186 23.44 -3.49 -8.70
C GLU A 186 22.31 -4.18 -9.49
N LYS A 187 22.63 -4.82 -10.63
CA LYS A 187 21.65 -5.64 -11.39
C LYS A 187 21.24 -6.90 -10.62
N ILE A 188 22.19 -7.54 -9.94
CA ILE A 188 21.92 -8.73 -9.12
C ILE A 188 21.06 -8.36 -7.91
N ASP A 189 21.31 -7.22 -7.31
CA ASP A 189 20.59 -6.73 -6.14
C ASP A 189 19.13 -6.34 -6.45
N LYS A 190 18.77 -6.17 -7.74
CA LYS A 190 17.41 -5.89 -8.21
C LYS A 190 16.55 -7.14 -8.48
N ILE A 191 17.14 -8.33 -8.52
CA ILE A 191 16.43 -9.60 -8.74
C ILE A 191 16.01 -10.19 -7.40
#